data_a5d81eb034d457433e3f59a3775c684b
#
_entry.id   a5d81eb034d457433e3f59a3775c684b
#
_cell.length_a   1.000
_cell.length_b   1.000
_cell.length_c   1.000
_cell.angle_alpha   90.00
_cell.angle_beta   90.00
_cell.angle_gamma   90.00
#
_symmetry.space_group_name_H-M   'P 1'
#
loop_
_entity.id
_entity.type
_entity.pdbx_description
1 polymer ?
#
loop_
_entity_poly.entity_id
_entity_poly.type
_entity_poly.pdbx_seq_one_letter_code
_entity_poly.pdbx_strand_id
1 'polypeptide(L)'
;MTGLALALDLDGVLADTRPLWDAWLEDASRRVRVGLEVPADREAAAAALDEALGDWRPLLTRFAADRAPLWIRPRPDTNAALRGLVAAGTRIGVFSDAPRELAEIALAHAGAARQVEVVGTLAEVRAALGGEAVVVRSREELAGLR
;
A
#
# COMPACT_ATOMS: atom_id res chain seq x y z
N MET A 1 -20.40 -10.69 -18.99
CA MET A 1 -20.72 -10.41 -17.59
C MET A 1 -19.51 -9.78 -16.93
N THR A 2 -19.67 -8.57 -16.44
CA THR A 2 -18.60 -7.90 -15.76
C THR A 2 -18.36 -8.57 -14.39
N GLY A 3 -17.13 -8.96 -14.13
CA GLY A 3 -16.74 -9.49 -12.84
C GLY A 3 -16.82 -8.43 -11.74
N LEU A 4 -16.75 -8.88 -10.50
CA LEU A 4 -16.67 -8.02 -9.35
C LEU A 4 -15.34 -7.24 -9.38
N ALA A 5 -15.35 -6.01 -8.89
CA ALA A 5 -14.15 -5.22 -8.70
C ALA A 5 -13.98 -4.92 -7.21
N LEU A 6 -12.77 -5.12 -6.70
CA LEU A 6 -12.45 -4.89 -5.29
C LEU A 6 -11.35 -3.85 -5.15
N ALA A 7 -11.56 -2.91 -4.22
CA ALA A 7 -10.55 -1.96 -3.80
C ALA A 7 -10.09 -2.37 -2.38
N LEU A 8 -8.89 -2.91 -2.27
CA LEU A 8 -8.36 -3.44 -1.02
C LEU A 8 -7.49 -2.40 -0.31
N ASP A 9 -7.72 -2.22 0.99
CA ASP A 9 -6.83 -1.43 1.83
C ASP A 9 -5.52 -2.20 2.04
N LEU A 10 -4.40 -1.64 1.58
CA LEU A 10 -3.10 -2.29 1.69
C LEU A 10 -2.81 -2.71 3.14
N ASP A 11 -2.89 -1.76 4.06
CA ASP A 11 -2.50 -2.00 5.45
C ASP A 11 -3.45 -2.95 6.20
N GLY A 12 -4.71 -2.94 5.83
CA GLY A 12 -5.69 -3.81 6.50
C GLY A 12 -5.74 -5.23 5.96
N VAL A 13 -5.40 -5.43 4.69
CA VAL A 13 -5.62 -6.71 4.00
C VAL A 13 -4.31 -7.44 3.70
N LEU A 14 -3.33 -6.77 3.13
CA LEU A 14 -2.15 -7.42 2.56
C LEU A 14 -0.89 -7.30 3.39
N ALA A 15 -0.68 -6.15 4.02
CA ALA A 15 0.54 -5.88 4.76
C ALA A 15 0.28 -4.74 5.74
N ASP A 16 1.17 -4.54 6.69
CA ASP A 16 1.17 -3.37 7.53
C ASP A 16 2.42 -2.55 7.22
N THR A 17 2.25 -1.42 6.55
CA THR A 17 3.37 -0.56 6.15
C THR A 17 3.71 0.52 7.18
N ARG A 18 2.91 0.68 8.24
CA ARG A 18 3.15 1.71 9.27
C ARG A 18 4.50 1.57 9.95
N PRO A 19 4.91 0.39 10.42
CA PRO A 19 6.21 0.26 11.05
C PRO A 19 7.36 0.67 10.13
N LEU A 20 7.28 0.32 8.85
CA LEU A 20 8.28 0.67 7.86
C LEU A 20 8.28 2.19 7.59
N TRP A 21 7.10 2.79 7.50
CA TRP A 21 6.96 4.23 7.35
C TRP A 21 7.53 4.99 8.55
N ASP A 22 7.20 4.54 9.76
CA ASP A 22 7.69 5.18 10.98
C ASP A 22 9.20 5.09 11.10
N ALA A 23 9.79 3.95 10.73
CA ALA A 23 11.24 3.78 10.69
C ALA A 23 11.89 4.69 9.64
N TRP A 24 11.25 4.87 8.50
CA TRP A 24 11.71 5.81 7.48
C TRP A 24 11.72 7.24 8.01
N LEU A 25 10.64 7.68 8.67
CA LEU A 25 10.58 9.02 9.24
C LEU A 25 11.66 9.25 10.29
N GLU A 26 11.93 8.25 11.11
CA GLU A 26 13.01 8.32 12.10
C GLU A 26 14.37 8.46 11.42
N ASP A 27 14.63 7.68 10.38
CA ASP A 27 15.87 7.78 9.60
C ASP A 27 15.97 9.14 8.91
N ALA A 28 14.90 9.62 8.31
CA ALA A 28 14.87 10.92 7.64
C ALA A 28 15.10 12.07 8.63
N SER A 29 14.56 11.96 9.85
CA SER A 29 14.73 12.98 10.88
C SER A 29 16.19 13.17 11.27
N ARG A 30 17.00 12.12 11.19
CA ARG A 30 18.43 12.20 11.49
C ARG A 30 19.22 12.99 10.45
N ARG A 31 18.64 13.19 9.27
CA ARG A 31 19.27 13.89 8.14
C ARG A 31 19.03 15.40 8.16
N VAL A 32 18.11 15.86 8.99
CA VAL A 32 17.79 17.28 9.12
C VAL A 32 18.21 17.78 10.51
N ARG A 33 18.66 19.04 10.56
CA ARG A 33 19.12 19.62 11.83
C ARG A 33 17.99 20.05 12.75
N VAL A 34 16.83 20.32 12.16
CA VAL A 34 15.62 20.70 12.89
C VAL A 34 14.70 19.50 12.90
N GLY A 35 14.02 19.25 14.01
CA GLY A 35 13.10 18.12 14.10
C GLY A 35 12.10 18.09 12.97
N LEU A 36 11.93 16.93 12.37
CA LEU A 36 10.99 16.72 11.27
C LEU A 36 9.63 16.35 11.84
N GLU A 37 8.67 17.27 11.73
CA GLU A 37 7.30 17.03 12.14
C GLU A 37 6.44 16.84 10.90
N VAL A 38 5.77 15.71 10.81
CA VAL A 38 4.89 15.39 9.68
C VAL A 38 3.53 14.94 10.21
N PRO A 39 2.45 15.20 9.43
CA PRO A 39 1.13 14.70 9.78
C PRO A 39 1.08 13.17 9.80
N ALA A 40 0.13 12.60 10.53
CA ALA A 40 -0.09 11.14 10.55
C ALA A 40 -0.62 10.64 9.21
N ASP A 41 -1.46 11.43 8.53
CA ASP A 41 -1.88 11.12 7.17
C ASP A 41 -0.68 11.16 6.23
N ARG A 42 -0.42 10.07 5.54
CA ARG A 42 0.81 9.93 4.75
C ARG A 42 0.80 10.75 3.46
N GLU A 43 -0.37 11.09 2.92
CA GLU A 43 -0.43 12.03 1.78
C GLU A 43 0.01 13.43 2.21
N ALA A 44 -0.50 13.90 3.35
CA ALA A 44 -0.10 15.19 3.90
C ALA A 44 1.36 15.16 4.36
N ALA A 45 1.83 14.04 4.90
CA ALA A 45 3.22 13.85 5.27
C ALA A 45 4.15 13.96 4.06
N ALA A 46 3.76 13.38 2.92
CA ALA A 46 4.56 13.47 1.70
C ALA A 46 4.75 14.92 1.26
N ALA A 47 3.70 15.73 1.33
CA ALA A 47 3.80 17.16 1.02
C ALA A 47 4.77 17.89 1.98
N ALA A 48 4.72 17.56 3.27
CA ALA A 48 5.65 18.13 4.25
C ALA A 48 7.09 17.71 3.98
N LEU A 49 7.31 16.46 3.57
CA LEU A 49 8.63 15.96 3.21
C LEU A 49 9.17 16.64 1.95
N ASP A 50 8.33 16.93 0.97
CA ASP A 50 8.72 17.67 -0.23
C ASP A 50 9.34 19.02 0.14
N GLU A 51 8.76 19.71 1.11
CA GLU A 51 9.28 21.00 1.57
C GLU A 51 10.55 20.85 2.41
N ALA A 52 10.60 19.86 3.29
CA ALA A 52 11.69 19.71 4.24
C ALA A 52 12.94 19.05 3.64
N LEU A 53 12.77 18.09 2.76
CA LEU A 53 13.87 17.24 2.25
C LEU A 53 14.09 17.33 0.74
N GLY A 54 13.17 17.96 0.02
CA GLY A 54 13.27 18.00 -1.45
C GLY A 54 13.04 16.64 -2.08
N ASP A 55 14.02 16.10 -2.80
CA ASP A 55 13.89 14.82 -3.50
C ASP A 55 14.16 13.63 -2.57
N TRP A 56 13.18 13.28 -1.78
CA TRP A 56 13.27 12.21 -0.78
C TRP A 56 12.76 10.84 -1.27
N ARG A 57 11.96 10.80 -2.34
CA ARG A 57 11.32 9.56 -2.78
C ARG A 57 12.30 8.46 -3.18
N PRO A 58 13.40 8.74 -3.91
CA PRO A 58 14.42 7.71 -4.16
C PRO A 58 15.06 7.17 -2.88
N LEU A 59 15.21 8.02 -1.87
CA LEU A 59 15.75 7.59 -0.57
C LEU A 59 14.78 6.67 0.15
N LEU A 60 13.49 6.98 0.12
CA LEU A 60 12.45 6.11 0.66
C LEU A 60 12.44 4.77 -0.05
N THR A 61 12.51 4.77 -1.38
CA THR A 61 12.52 3.54 -2.18
C THR A 61 13.67 2.63 -1.74
N ARG A 62 14.86 3.17 -1.60
CA ARG A 62 16.04 2.40 -1.18
C ARG A 62 15.87 1.88 0.25
N PHE A 63 15.44 2.74 1.17
CA PHE A 63 15.22 2.37 2.56
C PHE A 63 14.18 1.25 2.66
N ALA A 64 13.06 1.41 1.97
CA ALA A 64 11.98 0.42 2.01
C ALA A 64 12.40 -0.92 1.40
N ALA A 65 13.11 -0.90 0.27
CA ALA A 65 13.60 -2.12 -0.37
C ALA A 65 14.54 -2.91 0.56
N ASP A 66 15.39 -2.20 1.31
CA ASP A 66 16.31 -2.84 2.25
C ASP A 66 15.58 -3.43 3.46
N ARG A 67 14.54 -2.76 3.94
CA ARG A 67 13.90 -3.08 5.22
C ARG A 67 12.63 -3.91 5.09
N ALA A 68 11.97 -3.87 3.93
CA ALA A 68 10.72 -4.58 3.74
C ALA A 68 10.77 -6.07 4.11
N PRO A 69 11.84 -6.83 3.76
CA PRO A 69 11.90 -8.24 4.14
C PRO A 69 11.82 -8.51 5.64
N LEU A 70 12.16 -7.53 6.48
CA LEU A 70 12.10 -7.67 7.93
C LEU A 70 10.68 -7.55 8.48
N TRP A 71 9.82 -6.79 7.80
CA TRP A 71 8.51 -6.44 8.33
C TRP A 71 7.34 -6.88 7.48
N ILE A 72 7.57 -7.20 6.20
CA ILE A 72 6.50 -7.56 5.27
C ILE A 72 6.71 -8.99 4.79
N ARG A 73 5.75 -9.84 5.08
CA ARG A 73 5.80 -11.25 4.71
C ARG A 73 4.53 -11.63 3.95
N PRO A 74 4.63 -12.55 3.00
CA PRO A 74 3.44 -13.08 2.35
C PRO A 74 2.46 -13.67 3.36
N ARG A 75 1.18 -13.48 3.09
CA ARG A 75 0.08 -14.10 3.85
C ARG A 75 -0.56 -15.16 2.94
N PRO A 76 -0.19 -16.43 3.10
CA PRO A 76 -0.60 -17.49 2.14
C PRO A 76 -2.10 -17.59 1.92
N ASP A 77 -2.89 -17.52 3.00
CA ASP A 77 -4.35 -17.62 2.90
C ASP A 77 -4.95 -16.43 2.14
N THR A 78 -4.47 -15.22 2.43
CA THR A 78 -4.92 -14.02 1.75
C THR A 78 -4.54 -14.08 0.26
N ASN A 79 -3.31 -14.45 -0.03
CA ASN A 79 -2.83 -14.55 -1.42
C ASN A 79 -3.59 -15.62 -2.21
N ALA A 80 -3.90 -16.75 -1.58
CA ALA A 80 -4.72 -17.80 -2.20
C ALA A 80 -6.13 -17.30 -2.51
N ALA A 81 -6.73 -16.54 -1.59
CA ALA A 81 -8.04 -15.93 -1.80
C ALA A 81 -8.02 -14.98 -3.00
N LEU A 82 -6.99 -14.14 -3.11
CA LEU A 82 -6.86 -13.22 -4.23
C LEU A 82 -6.70 -13.95 -5.56
N ARG A 83 -5.87 -14.99 -5.60
CA ARG A 83 -5.71 -15.80 -6.82
C ARG A 83 -7.04 -16.41 -7.27
N GLY A 84 -7.81 -16.92 -6.32
CA GLY A 84 -9.13 -17.49 -6.61
C GLY A 84 -10.10 -16.47 -7.17
N LEU A 85 -10.12 -15.27 -6.58
CA LEU A 85 -10.98 -14.19 -7.05
C LEU A 85 -10.60 -13.73 -8.46
N VAL A 86 -9.31 -13.56 -8.73
CA VAL A 86 -8.82 -13.19 -10.06
C VAL A 86 -9.17 -14.27 -11.08
N ALA A 87 -9.00 -15.53 -10.72
CA ALA A 87 -9.36 -16.65 -11.60
C ALA A 87 -10.86 -16.67 -11.93
N ALA A 88 -11.69 -16.18 -11.01
CA ALA A 88 -13.14 -16.05 -11.20
C ALA A 88 -13.55 -14.77 -11.96
N GLY A 89 -12.59 -13.94 -12.37
CA GLY A 89 -12.86 -12.72 -13.13
C GLY A 89 -12.94 -11.45 -12.29
N THR A 90 -12.62 -11.51 -11.00
CA THR A 90 -12.61 -10.34 -10.14
C THR A 90 -11.40 -9.45 -10.47
N ARG A 91 -11.64 -8.15 -10.59
CA ARG A 91 -10.57 -7.16 -10.78
C ARG A 91 -10.17 -6.61 -9.41
N ILE A 92 -8.88 -6.47 -9.17
CA ILE A 92 -8.37 -6.07 -7.86
C ILE A 92 -7.49 -4.84 -7.99
N GLY A 93 -7.81 -3.81 -7.21
CA GLY A 93 -6.95 -2.65 -6.99
C GLY A 93 -6.60 -2.56 -5.51
N VAL A 94 -5.50 -1.88 -5.21
CA VAL A 94 -5.05 -1.67 -3.84
C VAL A 94 -4.89 -0.18 -3.59
N PHE A 95 -5.48 0.31 -2.51
CA PHE A 95 -5.33 1.70 -2.13
C PHE A 95 -4.56 1.83 -0.82
N SER A 96 -3.87 2.96 -0.68
CA SER A 96 -3.14 3.31 0.52
C SER A 96 -2.91 4.82 0.53
N ASP A 97 -2.77 5.39 1.71
CA ASP A 97 -2.30 6.77 1.86
C ASP A 97 -0.77 6.86 1.82
N ALA A 98 -0.08 5.72 1.82
CA ALA A 98 1.37 5.67 1.69
C ALA A 98 1.83 6.17 0.31
N PRO A 99 3.04 6.73 0.21
CA PRO A 99 3.62 6.99 -1.09
C PRO A 99 3.63 5.74 -1.97
N ARG A 100 3.42 5.93 -3.25
CA ARG A 100 3.34 4.80 -4.20
C ARG A 100 4.58 3.90 -4.13
N GLU A 101 5.75 4.49 -3.97
CA GLU A 101 7.02 3.76 -3.86
C GLU A 101 6.98 2.74 -2.73
N LEU A 102 6.48 3.13 -1.57
CA LEU A 102 6.34 2.24 -0.42
C LEU A 102 5.27 1.18 -0.66
N ALA A 103 4.13 1.57 -1.21
CA ALA A 103 3.03 0.65 -1.48
C ALA A 103 3.43 -0.44 -2.48
N GLU A 104 4.14 -0.08 -3.54
CA GLU A 104 4.60 -1.05 -4.55
C GLU A 104 5.60 -2.05 -3.97
N ILE A 105 6.55 -1.57 -3.16
CA ILE A 105 7.52 -2.45 -2.49
C ILE A 105 6.79 -3.40 -1.53
N ALA A 106 5.84 -2.89 -0.76
CA ALA A 106 5.05 -3.72 0.15
C ALA A 106 4.28 -4.82 -0.58
N LEU A 107 3.64 -4.48 -1.71
CA LEU A 107 2.93 -5.46 -2.52
C LEU A 107 3.85 -6.55 -3.05
N ALA A 108 5.03 -6.18 -3.52
CA ALA A 108 6.01 -7.14 -4.03
C ALA A 108 6.42 -8.12 -2.93
N HIS A 109 6.74 -7.62 -1.74
CA HIS A 109 7.16 -8.46 -0.61
C HIS A 109 6.01 -9.26 0.00
N ALA A 110 4.78 -8.76 -0.09
CA ALA A 110 3.60 -9.51 0.31
C ALA A 110 3.24 -10.63 -0.68
N GLY A 111 3.87 -10.64 -1.86
CA GLY A 111 3.61 -11.66 -2.87
C GLY A 111 2.30 -11.48 -3.62
N ALA A 112 1.69 -10.29 -3.56
CA ALA A 112 0.37 -10.04 -4.12
C ALA A 112 0.38 -9.19 -5.40
N ALA A 113 1.54 -8.70 -5.83
CA ALA A 113 1.63 -7.74 -6.93
C ALA A 113 1.00 -8.25 -8.24
N ARG A 114 1.10 -9.54 -8.52
CA ARG A 114 0.56 -10.12 -9.76
C ARG A 114 -0.96 -10.12 -9.82
N GLN A 115 -1.63 -10.05 -8.67
CA GLN A 115 -3.10 -10.08 -8.59
C GLN A 115 -3.71 -8.69 -8.67
N VAL A 116 -2.89 -7.65 -8.60
CA VAL A 116 -3.33 -6.26 -8.48
C VAL A 116 -3.10 -5.54 -9.79
N GLU A 117 -4.16 -4.94 -10.34
CA GLU A 117 -4.04 -4.21 -11.59
C GLU A 117 -3.78 -2.71 -11.41
N VAL A 118 -4.10 -2.15 -10.24
CA VAL A 118 -3.90 -0.72 -9.99
C VAL A 118 -3.56 -0.47 -8.52
N VAL A 119 -2.64 0.45 -8.28
CA VAL A 119 -2.23 0.90 -6.94
C VAL A 119 -2.30 2.42 -6.91
N GLY A 120 -2.89 2.96 -5.86
CA GLY A 120 -2.98 4.41 -5.70
C GLY A 120 -3.81 4.79 -4.49
N THR A 121 -4.32 6.01 -4.49
CA THR A 121 -5.31 6.43 -3.51
C THR A 121 -6.64 5.72 -3.77
N LEU A 122 -7.54 5.73 -2.80
CA LEU A 122 -8.87 5.12 -3.01
C LEU A 122 -9.59 5.74 -4.21
N ALA A 123 -9.49 7.06 -4.38
CA ALA A 123 -10.10 7.74 -5.51
C ALA A 123 -9.51 7.27 -6.85
N GLU A 124 -8.19 7.14 -6.93
CA GLU A 124 -7.52 6.65 -8.12
C GLU A 124 -7.91 5.21 -8.46
N VAL A 125 -7.98 4.35 -7.45
CA VAL A 125 -8.37 2.95 -7.62
C VAL A 125 -9.81 2.85 -8.10
N ARG A 126 -10.73 3.61 -7.51
CA ARG A 126 -12.13 3.66 -7.94
C ARG A 126 -12.26 4.17 -9.37
N ALA A 127 -11.49 5.18 -9.75
CA ALA A 127 -11.51 5.70 -11.12
C ALA A 127 -11.06 4.62 -12.11
N ALA A 128 -10.05 3.82 -11.77
CA ALA A 128 -9.53 2.77 -12.63
C ALA A 128 -10.46 1.55 -12.73
N LEU A 129 -11.09 1.16 -11.61
CA LEU A 129 -11.93 -0.05 -11.55
C LEU A 129 -13.41 0.21 -11.80
N GLY A 130 -13.82 1.47 -11.78
CA GLY A 130 -15.21 1.85 -11.83
C GLY A 130 -15.75 2.18 -10.44
N GLY A 131 -16.73 3.10 -10.38
CA GLY A 131 -17.26 3.63 -9.12
C GLY A 131 -17.99 2.60 -8.25
N GLU A 132 -18.26 1.41 -8.77
CA GLU A 132 -18.96 0.35 -8.06
C GLU A 132 -18.04 -0.65 -7.38
N ALA A 133 -16.72 -0.42 -7.42
CA ALA A 133 -15.77 -1.30 -6.75
C ALA A 133 -16.07 -1.40 -5.25
N VAL A 134 -16.09 -2.62 -4.73
CA VAL A 134 -16.34 -2.89 -3.32
C VAL A 134 -15.07 -2.61 -2.53
N VAL A 135 -15.18 -1.76 -1.52
CA VAL A 135 -14.06 -1.42 -0.64
C VAL A 135 -13.91 -2.48 0.43
N VAL A 136 -12.71 -3.05 0.55
CA VAL A 136 -12.39 -4.10 1.53
C VAL A 136 -11.26 -3.58 2.42
N ARG A 137 -11.50 -3.47 3.72
CA ARG A 137 -10.55 -2.87 4.66
C ARG A 137 -9.89 -3.86 5.60
N SER A 138 -10.34 -5.11 5.59
CA SER A 138 -9.77 -6.13 6.48
C SER A 138 -9.74 -7.49 5.80
N ARG A 139 -8.93 -8.39 6.35
CA ARG A 139 -8.88 -9.78 5.87
C ARG A 139 -10.19 -10.52 6.11
N GLU A 140 -10.87 -10.18 7.20
CA GLU A 140 -12.17 -10.76 7.54
C GLU A 140 -13.23 -10.39 6.49
N GLU A 141 -13.24 -9.12 6.06
CA GLU A 141 -14.14 -8.68 4.99
C GLU A 141 -13.84 -9.42 3.68
N LEU A 142 -12.55 -9.59 3.36
CA LEU A 142 -12.15 -10.33 2.17
C LEU A 142 -12.61 -11.78 2.23
N ALA A 143 -12.45 -12.44 3.36
CA ALA A 143 -12.87 -13.81 3.55
C ALA A 143 -14.38 -13.97 3.39
N GLY A 144 -15.16 -12.98 3.77
CA GLY A 144 -16.62 -12.96 3.63
C GLY A 144 -17.11 -12.87 2.19
N LEU A 145 -16.25 -12.57 1.23
CA LEU A 145 -16.62 -12.45 -0.19
C LEU A 145 -16.55 -13.78 -0.96
N ARG A 146 -16.19 -14.86 -0.32
CA ARG A 146 -16.11 -16.17 -0.97
C ARG A 146 -17.49 -16.84 -1.08
#